data_197101de7b3ed31d7bf3e07025fc47bb
#
_entry.id   197101de7b3ed31d7bf3e07025fc47bb
#
_cell.length_a   1.000
_cell.length_b   1.000
_cell.length_c   1.000
_cell.angle_alpha   90.00
_cell.angle_beta   90.00
_cell.angle_gamma   90.00
#
_symmetry.space_group_name_H-M   'P 1'
#
loop_
_entity.id
_entity.type
_entity.pdbx_description
1 polymer ?
#
loop_
_entity_poly.entity_id
_entity_poly.type
_entity_poly.pdbx_seq_one_letter_code
_entity_poly.pdbx_strand_id
1 'polypeptide(L)'
;MHSKPFVLGICAANSGSGKTYVIEKLIPKLKKKGYSVSAIKHAHHNFDIDKPGKDSFRIRESGAKQTLIFNHERAALITESKEKNFNLENVLRQINEPTDIILVEGLKNMQIPKIEVFRKQVSKTQLFMNDTNIIGVISDENVKYNIPSFSFNDLDKISEFVIKLIKK
;
A
#
# COMPACT_ATOMS: atom_id res chain seq x y z
N MET A 1 -16.95 -15.62 10.82
CA MET A 1 -17.02 -14.49 9.86
C MET A 1 -15.71 -13.73 9.98
N HIS A 2 -14.87 -13.70 8.94
CA HIS A 2 -13.72 -12.82 8.97
C HIS A 2 -14.20 -11.38 8.88
N SER A 3 -13.76 -10.51 9.80
CA SER A 3 -14.00 -9.07 9.73
C SER A 3 -13.37 -8.52 8.44
N LYS A 4 -13.94 -7.43 7.88
CA LYS A 4 -13.33 -6.76 6.73
C LYS A 4 -11.92 -6.30 7.12
N PRO A 5 -10.91 -6.44 6.23
CA PRO A 5 -9.57 -5.98 6.51
C PRO A 5 -9.56 -4.46 6.74
N PHE A 6 -8.71 -4.00 7.65
CA PHE A 6 -8.44 -2.58 7.79
C PHE A 6 -7.55 -2.11 6.64
N VAL A 7 -7.99 -1.13 5.87
CA VAL A 7 -7.25 -0.58 4.73
C VAL A 7 -6.53 0.70 5.17
N LEU A 8 -5.20 0.72 5.07
CA LEU A 8 -4.36 1.86 5.45
C LEU A 8 -3.49 2.31 4.27
N GLY A 9 -3.64 3.57 3.88
CA GLY A 9 -2.79 4.20 2.89
C GLY A 9 -1.45 4.63 3.48
N ILE A 10 -0.36 4.42 2.73
CA ILE A 10 0.95 5.04 2.95
C ILE A 10 1.20 5.99 1.79
N CYS A 11 1.03 7.28 2.03
CA CYS A 11 1.05 8.30 0.99
C CYS A 11 2.23 9.28 1.16
N ALA A 12 2.49 10.07 0.14
CA ALA A 12 3.43 11.18 0.17
C ALA A 12 3.10 12.15 -0.97
N ALA A 13 3.52 13.39 -0.86
CA ALA A 13 3.37 14.37 -1.93
C ALA A 13 4.13 13.96 -3.20
N ASN A 14 5.36 13.45 -3.04
CA ASN A 14 6.25 13.08 -4.14
C ASN A 14 6.78 11.63 -4.02
N SER A 15 7.34 11.11 -5.13
CA SER A 15 8.15 9.88 -5.12
C SER A 15 9.45 10.11 -4.34
N GLY A 16 10.13 9.02 -3.94
CA GLY A 16 11.40 9.11 -3.21
C GLY A 16 11.29 9.47 -1.72
N SER A 17 10.07 9.68 -1.18
CA SER A 17 9.87 10.03 0.24
C SER A 17 10.11 8.88 1.22
N GLY A 18 10.22 7.62 0.74
CA GLY A 18 10.46 6.45 1.60
C GLY A 18 9.22 5.63 1.92
N LYS A 19 8.10 5.77 1.17
CA LYS A 19 6.88 4.97 1.36
C LYS A 19 7.15 3.47 1.35
N THR A 20 7.85 2.99 0.32
CA THR A 20 8.19 1.57 0.18
C THR A 20 9.03 1.09 1.35
N TYR A 21 10.03 1.87 1.77
CA TYR A 21 10.84 1.56 2.95
C TYR A 21 9.98 1.38 4.22
N VAL A 22 9.02 2.29 4.44
CA VAL A 22 8.11 2.19 5.60
C VAL A 22 7.29 0.89 5.53
N ILE A 23 6.71 0.57 4.39
CA ILE A 23 5.92 -0.66 4.20
C ILE A 23 6.77 -1.90 4.43
N GLU A 24 7.96 -1.98 3.83
CA GLU A 24 8.90 -3.10 3.99
C GLU A 24 9.28 -3.35 5.45
N LYS A 25 9.43 -2.29 6.24
CA LYS A 25 9.78 -2.39 7.67
C LYS A 25 8.57 -2.64 8.56
N LEU A 26 7.39 -2.16 8.18
CA LEU A 26 6.17 -2.29 8.97
C LEU A 26 5.57 -3.70 8.87
N ILE A 27 5.58 -4.33 7.68
CA ILE A 27 5.04 -5.67 7.46
C ILE A 27 5.59 -6.70 8.46
N PRO A 28 6.92 -6.89 8.61
CA PRO A 28 7.44 -7.90 9.53
C PRO A 28 7.10 -7.59 11.00
N LYS A 29 6.95 -6.32 11.38
CA LYS A 29 6.57 -5.93 12.74
C LYS A 29 5.10 -6.25 13.04
N LEU A 30 4.21 -6.01 12.10
CA LEU A 30 2.80 -6.39 12.22
C LEU A 30 2.65 -7.93 12.27
N LYS A 31 3.35 -8.65 11.39
CA LYS A 31 3.38 -10.12 11.38
C LYS A 31 3.89 -10.70 12.71
N LYS A 32 4.95 -10.14 13.28
CA LYS A 32 5.48 -10.55 14.60
C LYS A 32 4.45 -10.36 15.73
N LYS A 33 3.54 -9.41 15.58
CA LYS A 33 2.44 -9.15 16.53
C LYS A 33 1.15 -9.95 16.22
N GLY A 34 1.22 -10.92 15.29
CA GLY A 34 0.16 -11.88 14.96
C GLY A 34 -0.84 -11.41 13.91
N TYR A 35 -0.57 -10.31 13.19
CA TYR A 35 -1.45 -9.78 12.15
C TYR A 35 -1.04 -10.27 10.77
N SER A 36 -2.01 -10.73 9.98
CA SER A 36 -1.84 -11.00 8.56
C SER A 36 -1.88 -9.71 7.75
N VAL A 37 -0.93 -9.54 6.81
CA VAL A 37 -0.75 -8.30 6.06
C VAL A 37 -0.72 -8.57 4.57
N SER A 38 -1.58 -7.89 3.82
CA SER A 38 -1.50 -7.78 2.36
C SER A 38 -1.03 -6.39 1.96
N ALA A 39 -0.45 -6.25 0.77
CA ALA A 39 0.01 -4.98 0.26
C ALA A 39 -0.48 -4.73 -1.17
N ILE A 40 -0.87 -3.49 -1.45
CA ILE A 40 -1.23 -2.99 -2.77
C ILE A 40 -0.26 -1.87 -3.12
N LYS A 41 0.31 -1.91 -4.31
CA LYS A 41 1.10 -0.81 -4.86
C LYS A 41 0.38 -0.21 -6.07
N HIS A 42 0.04 1.08 -5.98
CA HIS A 42 -0.46 1.83 -7.12
C HIS A 42 0.72 2.34 -7.96
N ALA A 43 0.82 1.86 -9.18
CA ALA A 43 1.81 2.32 -10.16
C ALA A 43 1.26 3.51 -10.95
N HIS A 44 2.07 4.56 -11.13
CA HIS A 44 1.71 5.73 -11.94
C HIS A 44 2.09 5.58 -13.43
N HIS A 45 2.88 4.56 -13.73
CA HIS A 45 3.36 4.25 -15.08
C HIS A 45 2.94 2.84 -15.47
N ASN A 46 2.96 2.55 -16.76
CA ASN A 46 2.78 1.19 -17.24
C ASN A 46 3.82 0.27 -16.61
N PHE A 47 3.38 -0.91 -16.23
CA PHE A 47 4.25 -1.93 -15.66
C PHE A 47 3.89 -3.30 -16.24
N ASP A 48 4.90 -4.14 -16.40
CA ASP A 48 4.74 -5.54 -16.75
C ASP A 48 5.29 -6.41 -15.61
N ILE A 49 4.55 -7.48 -15.28
CA ILE A 49 4.96 -8.48 -14.29
C ILE A 49 5.67 -9.63 -14.98
N ASP A 50 5.18 -10.01 -16.16
CA ASP A 50 5.77 -11.04 -17.01
C ASP A 50 6.80 -10.43 -18.01
N LYS A 51 7.65 -11.31 -18.55
CA LYS A 51 8.72 -10.87 -19.45
C LYS A 51 8.28 -11.04 -20.91
N PRO A 52 8.53 -10.04 -21.79
CA PRO A 52 8.29 -10.16 -23.21
C PRO A 52 8.88 -11.46 -23.81
N GLY A 53 8.09 -12.13 -24.64
CA GLY A 53 8.47 -13.39 -25.30
C GLY A 53 8.28 -14.67 -24.50
N LYS A 54 7.96 -14.60 -23.21
CA LYS A 54 7.60 -15.79 -22.41
C LYS A 54 6.15 -16.21 -22.66
N ASP A 55 5.81 -17.45 -22.33
CA ASP A 55 4.49 -18.01 -22.64
C ASP A 55 3.35 -17.24 -21.98
N SER A 56 3.51 -16.83 -20.72
CA SER A 56 2.54 -16.00 -20.02
C SER A 56 2.30 -14.66 -20.74
N PHE A 57 3.36 -13.99 -21.14
CA PHE A 57 3.29 -12.75 -21.92
C PHE A 57 2.55 -12.97 -23.25
N ARG A 58 2.88 -14.03 -24.00
CA ARG A 58 2.26 -14.35 -25.28
C ARG A 58 0.76 -14.69 -25.12
N ILE A 59 0.39 -15.43 -24.06
CA ILE A 59 -1.02 -15.73 -23.74
C ILE A 59 -1.77 -14.44 -23.45
N ARG A 60 -1.21 -13.54 -22.64
CA ARG A 60 -1.82 -12.24 -22.30
C ARG A 60 -2.00 -11.38 -23.56
N GLU A 61 -0.95 -11.20 -24.36
CA GLU A 61 -0.97 -10.42 -25.59
C GLU A 61 -1.94 -10.99 -26.64
N SER A 62 -2.24 -12.29 -26.61
CA SER A 62 -3.26 -12.89 -27.49
C SER A 62 -4.69 -12.50 -27.13
N GLY A 63 -4.89 -11.71 -26.06
CA GLY A 63 -6.17 -11.14 -25.66
C GLY A 63 -6.86 -11.84 -24.48
N ALA A 64 -6.14 -12.65 -23.71
CA ALA A 64 -6.68 -13.21 -22.49
C ALA A 64 -7.06 -12.09 -21.50
N LYS A 65 -8.30 -12.10 -21.00
CA LYS A 65 -8.77 -11.13 -20.00
C LYS A 65 -8.05 -11.29 -18.66
N GLN A 66 -7.70 -12.51 -18.31
CA GLN A 66 -6.94 -12.85 -17.12
C GLN A 66 -5.93 -13.95 -17.46
N THR A 67 -4.73 -13.82 -16.93
CA THR A 67 -3.67 -14.85 -17.04
C THR A 67 -3.21 -15.19 -15.63
N LEU A 68 -3.42 -16.46 -15.22
CA LEU A 68 -2.97 -16.99 -13.93
C LEU A 68 -1.74 -17.87 -14.15
N ILE A 69 -0.65 -17.50 -13.53
CA ILE A 69 0.61 -18.25 -13.52
C ILE A 69 0.79 -18.81 -12.13
N PHE A 70 1.06 -20.10 -12.01
CA PHE A 70 1.25 -20.70 -10.70
C PHE A 70 2.25 -21.86 -10.70
N ASN A 71 2.82 -22.10 -9.53
CA ASN A 71 3.54 -23.32 -9.18
C ASN A 71 3.16 -23.73 -7.74
N HIS A 72 3.84 -24.71 -7.16
CA HIS A 72 3.54 -25.19 -5.79
C HIS A 72 3.84 -24.18 -4.66
N GLU A 73 4.56 -23.08 -4.95
CA GLU A 73 4.95 -22.07 -3.96
C GLU A 73 4.27 -20.71 -4.19
N ARG A 74 3.87 -20.41 -5.43
CA ARG A 74 3.44 -19.07 -5.81
C ARG A 74 2.42 -19.07 -6.93
N ALA A 75 1.48 -18.14 -6.83
CA ALA A 75 0.57 -17.79 -7.91
C ALA A 75 0.63 -16.29 -8.19
N ALA A 76 0.44 -15.90 -9.45
CA ALA A 76 0.28 -14.53 -9.88
C ALA A 76 -0.86 -14.42 -10.88
N LEU A 77 -1.84 -13.55 -10.58
CA LEU A 77 -2.94 -13.24 -11.47
C LEU A 77 -2.71 -11.88 -12.13
N ILE A 78 -2.67 -11.86 -13.45
CA ILE A 78 -2.64 -10.64 -14.24
C ILE A 78 -4.03 -10.45 -14.83
N THR A 79 -4.65 -9.30 -14.55
CA THR A 79 -5.96 -8.93 -15.10
C THR A 79 -5.80 -7.72 -16.01
N GLU A 80 -6.20 -7.84 -17.25
CA GLU A 80 -6.20 -6.75 -18.21
C GLU A 80 -7.54 -6.00 -18.20
N SER A 81 -7.49 -4.67 -18.27
CA SER A 81 -8.69 -3.84 -18.45
C SER A 81 -8.53 -2.88 -19.62
N LYS A 82 -9.28 -3.15 -20.68
CA LYS A 82 -9.36 -2.25 -21.84
C LYS A 82 -10.01 -0.90 -21.47
N GLU A 83 -10.90 -0.89 -20.49
CA GLU A 83 -11.65 0.28 -20.06
C GLU A 83 -10.88 1.17 -19.07
N LYS A 84 -9.66 0.79 -18.70
CA LYS A 84 -8.80 1.51 -17.72
C LYS A 84 -9.52 1.86 -16.42
N ASN A 85 -10.41 0.98 -15.94
CA ASN A 85 -11.31 1.23 -14.82
C ASN A 85 -10.88 0.56 -13.51
N PHE A 86 -9.61 0.23 -13.35
CA PHE A 86 -9.10 -0.24 -12.06
C PHE A 86 -9.17 0.89 -11.02
N ASN A 87 -10.00 0.69 -10.02
CA ASN A 87 -10.05 1.50 -8.82
C ASN A 87 -9.71 0.65 -7.59
N LEU A 88 -9.51 1.30 -6.44
CA LEU A 88 -9.11 0.60 -5.23
C LEU A 88 -10.13 -0.48 -4.83
N GLU A 89 -11.42 -0.23 -4.95
CA GLU A 89 -12.47 -1.20 -4.57
C GLU A 89 -12.36 -2.47 -5.41
N ASN A 90 -12.21 -2.33 -6.73
CA ASN A 90 -12.05 -3.46 -7.65
C ASN A 90 -10.77 -4.25 -7.37
N VAL A 91 -9.69 -3.57 -7.00
CA VAL A 91 -8.42 -4.20 -6.64
C VAL A 91 -8.52 -4.92 -5.29
N LEU A 92 -9.18 -4.33 -4.30
CA LEU A 92 -9.39 -4.98 -2.99
C LEU A 92 -10.15 -6.31 -3.11
N ARG A 93 -11.09 -6.42 -4.04
CA ARG A 93 -11.83 -7.68 -4.31
C ARG A 93 -10.94 -8.80 -4.87
N GLN A 94 -9.74 -8.50 -5.36
CA GLN A 94 -8.80 -9.50 -5.85
C GLN A 94 -7.91 -10.09 -4.75
N ILE A 95 -7.94 -9.51 -3.54
CA ILE A 95 -7.27 -10.07 -2.36
C ILE A 95 -8.21 -11.10 -1.74
N ASN A 96 -8.00 -12.38 -2.08
CA ASN A 96 -8.89 -13.48 -1.69
C ASN A 96 -8.47 -14.14 -0.36
N GLU A 97 -7.22 -14.00 0.06
CA GLU A 97 -6.74 -14.55 1.31
C GLU A 97 -7.20 -13.71 2.50
N PRO A 98 -7.66 -14.34 3.60
CA PRO A 98 -8.01 -13.64 4.82
C PRO A 98 -6.82 -12.80 5.32
N THR A 99 -7.06 -11.51 5.51
CA THR A 99 -6.02 -10.59 5.94
C THR A 99 -6.59 -9.57 6.93
N ASP A 100 -5.82 -9.23 7.96
CA ASP A 100 -6.25 -8.27 8.99
C ASP A 100 -6.06 -6.83 8.53
N ILE A 101 -5.00 -6.58 7.75
CA ILE A 101 -4.66 -5.25 7.25
C ILE A 101 -4.16 -5.30 5.81
N ILE A 102 -4.61 -4.32 5.03
CA ILE A 102 -4.12 -4.06 3.67
C ILE A 102 -3.39 -2.73 3.67
N LEU A 103 -2.08 -2.75 3.43
CA LEU A 103 -1.26 -1.55 3.24
C LEU A 103 -1.29 -1.14 1.77
N VAL A 104 -1.67 0.11 1.49
CA VAL A 104 -1.77 0.64 0.13
C VAL A 104 -0.69 1.69 -0.09
N GLU A 105 0.28 1.40 -0.96
CA GLU A 105 1.30 2.37 -1.35
C GLU A 105 0.75 3.32 -2.44
N GLY A 106 0.77 4.61 -2.16
CA GLY A 106 0.30 5.65 -3.09
C GLY A 106 -1.14 6.07 -2.83
N LEU A 107 -1.89 6.38 -3.89
CA LEU A 107 -3.32 6.78 -3.84
C LEU A 107 -3.60 7.93 -2.85
N LYS A 108 -2.75 8.97 -2.85
CA LYS A 108 -2.83 10.11 -1.91
C LYS A 108 -4.19 10.80 -1.86
N ASN A 109 -4.96 10.74 -2.94
CA ASN A 109 -6.28 11.39 -3.04
C ASN A 109 -7.46 10.50 -2.59
N MET A 110 -7.21 9.26 -2.14
CA MET A 110 -8.28 8.35 -1.72
C MET A 110 -8.82 8.70 -0.34
N GLN A 111 -10.14 8.46 -0.16
CA GLN A 111 -10.87 8.69 1.10
C GLN A 111 -10.75 7.46 2.02
N ILE A 112 -9.52 7.09 2.38
CA ILE A 112 -9.19 6.05 3.34
C ILE A 112 -8.25 6.62 4.40
N PRO A 113 -8.17 6.04 5.61
CA PRO A 113 -7.16 6.40 6.59
C PRO A 113 -5.76 6.28 5.99
N LYS A 114 -4.91 7.29 6.17
CA LYS A 114 -3.56 7.35 5.60
C LYS A 114 -2.53 7.81 6.61
N ILE A 115 -1.30 7.33 6.44
CA ILE A 115 -0.10 7.89 7.06
C ILE A 115 0.71 8.57 5.95
N GLU A 116 1.03 9.84 6.13
CA GLU A 116 1.92 10.56 5.23
C GLU A 116 3.38 10.26 5.58
N VAL A 117 4.18 9.96 4.57
CA VAL A 117 5.65 9.91 4.68
C VAL A 117 6.19 11.22 4.12
N PHE A 118 6.65 12.08 5.01
CA PHE A 118 7.11 13.43 4.69
C PHE A 118 8.62 13.58 4.92
N ARG A 119 9.31 14.08 3.90
CA ARG A 119 10.71 14.53 3.97
C ARG A 119 10.84 15.89 3.33
N LYS A 120 11.30 16.86 4.10
CA LYS A 120 11.48 18.25 3.64
C LYS A 120 12.42 18.38 2.45
N GLN A 121 13.44 17.51 2.39
CA GLN A 121 14.38 17.48 1.26
C GLN A 121 13.74 16.99 -0.04
N VAL A 122 12.61 16.25 0.02
CA VAL A 122 11.92 15.66 -1.12
C VAL A 122 10.72 16.50 -1.54
N SER A 123 10.03 17.11 -0.57
CA SER A 123 8.85 17.95 -0.84
C SER A 123 8.71 19.06 0.20
N LYS A 124 8.22 20.21 -0.23
CA LYS A 124 7.77 21.29 0.66
C LYS A 124 6.29 21.14 1.03
N THR A 125 5.55 20.31 0.31
CA THR A 125 4.11 20.11 0.52
C THR A 125 3.88 19.08 1.61
N GLN A 126 3.09 19.47 2.61
CA GLN A 126 2.59 18.63 3.69
C GLN A 126 1.11 18.36 3.41
N LEU A 127 0.78 17.13 3.00
CA LEU A 127 -0.57 16.76 2.60
C LEU A 127 -1.54 16.79 3.78
N PHE A 128 -1.08 16.41 4.97
CA PHE A 128 -1.90 16.33 6.19
C PHE A 128 -2.53 17.68 6.58
N MET A 129 -2.00 18.80 6.10
CA MET A 129 -2.57 20.13 6.36
C MET A 129 -3.94 20.31 5.69
N ASN A 130 -4.20 19.58 4.59
CA ASN A 130 -5.39 19.76 3.76
C ASN A 130 -6.19 18.46 3.55
N ASP A 131 -5.80 17.36 4.19
CA ASP A 131 -6.48 16.06 4.07
C ASP A 131 -6.69 15.42 5.44
N THR A 132 -7.91 15.48 5.93
CA THR A 132 -8.32 14.94 7.24
C THR A 132 -8.26 13.41 7.30
N ASN A 133 -8.14 12.71 6.16
CA ASN A 133 -7.91 11.27 6.16
C ASN A 133 -6.45 10.90 6.50
N ILE A 134 -5.54 11.89 6.54
CA ILE A 134 -4.19 11.64 7.02
C ILE A 134 -4.20 11.71 8.54
N ILE A 135 -4.06 10.54 9.16
CA ILE A 135 -4.20 10.34 10.59
C ILE A 135 -2.86 10.22 11.33
N GLY A 136 -1.75 10.31 10.60
CA GLY A 136 -0.41 10.29 11.16
C GLY A 136 0.64 10.70 10.12
N VAL A 137 1.82 11.12 10.60
CA VAL A 137 2.96 11.51 9.76
C VAL A 137 4.21 10.75 10.20
N ILE A 138 4.98 10.26 9.24
CA ILE A 138 6.34 9.76 9.44
C ILE A 138 7.29 10.77 8.79
N SER A 139 8.22 11.34 9.55
CA SER A 139 9.12 12.37 9.07
C SER A 139 10.53 12.21 9.62
N ASP A 140 11.52 12.76 8.91
CA ASP A 140 12.89 12.96 9.40
C ASP A 140 13.07 14.30 10.13
N GLU A 141 12.04 15.14 10.19
CA GLU A 141 12.04 16.37 10.98
C GLU A 141 11.59 16.13 12.41
N ASN A 142 12.30 16.76 13.35
CA ASN A 142 11.93 16.74 14.77
C ASN A 142 10.89 17.85 15.05
N VAL A 143 9.77 17.82 14.35
CA VAL A 143 8.67 18.80 14.52
C VAL A 143 7.47 18.10 15.14
N LYS A 144 6.85 18.72 16.13
CA LYS A 144 5.56 18.27 16.66
C LYS A 144 4.45 18.78 15.73
N TYR A 145 3.73 17.84 15.15
CA TYR A 145 2.52 18.12 14.38
C TYR A 145 1.28 17.97 15.26
N ASN A 146 0.15 18.55 14.85
CA ASN A 146 -1.13 18.43 15.57
C ASN A 146 -1.77 17.04 15.42
N ILE A 147 -1.12 16.13 14.73
CA ILE A 147 -1.52 14.72 14.56
C ILE A 147 -0.37 13.80 15.00
N PRO A 148 -0.63 12.51 15.29
CA PRO A 148 0.40 11.53 15.63
C PRO A 148 1.58 11.61 14.67
N SER A 149 2.79 11.80 15.21
CA SER A 149 4.01 11.95 14.42
C SER A 149 5.08 10.99 14.90
N PHE A 150 5.84 10.45 13.96
CA PHE A 150 6.84 9.41 14.17
C PHE A 150 8.10 9.72 13.36
N SER A 151 9.25 9.30 13.85
CA SER A 151 10.47 9.24 13.06
C SER A 151 10.52 7.93 12.26
N PHE A 152 11.39 7.86 11.25
CA PHE A 152 11.65 6.62 10.51
C PHE A 152 12.19 5.48 11.38
N ASN A 153 12.76 5.81 12.56
CA ASN A 153 13.25 4.83 13.52
C ASN A 153 12.17 4.32 14.49
N ASP A 154 11.04 4.98 14.58
CA ASP A 154 9.94 4.63 15.50
C ASP A 154 9.02 3.50 15.02
N LEU A 155 9.57 2.54 14.26
CA LEU A 155 8.79 1.49 13.61
C LEU A 155 7.91 0.67 14.57
N ASP A 156 8.35 0.47 15.82
CA ASP A 156 7.55 -0.22 16.83
C ASP A 156 6.34 0.62 17.26
N LYS A 157 6.54 1.90 17.51
CA LYS A 157 5.45 2.84 17.82
C LYS A 157 4.46 2.98 16.66
N ILE A 158 4.96 3.02 15.42
CA ILE A 158 4.12 3.03 14.21
C ILE A 158 3.27 1.76 14.15
N SER A 159 3.88 0.59 14.37
CA SER A 159 3.13 -0.68 14.36
C SER A 159 2.06 -0.73 15.46
N GLU A 160 2.34 -0.23 16.66
CA GLU A 160 1.37 -0.13 17.75
C GLU A 160 0.23 0.85 17.44
N PHE A 161 0.57 1.98 16.83
CA PHE A 161 -0.44 2.94 16.36
C PHE A 161 -1.39 2.29 15.36
N VAL A 162 -0.85 1.58 14.34
CA VAL A 162 -1.65 0.87 13.34
C VAL A 162 -2.54 -0.20 13.99
N ILE A 163 -2.02 -0.98 14.93
CA ILE A 163 -2.80 -2.01 15.64
C ILE A 163 -3.96 -1.40 16.44
N LYS A 164 -3.76 -0.26 17.06
CA LYS A 164 -4.84 0.46 17.76
C LYS A 164 -5.97 0.89 16.83
N LEU A 165 -5.66 1.17 15.55
CA LEU A 165 -6.67 1.51 14.54
C LEU A 165 -7.50 0.30 14.11
N ILE A 166 -6.87 -0.88 14.00
CA ILE A 166 -7.55 -2.14 13.61
C ILE A 166 -8.57 -2.58 14.70
N LYS A 167 -8.27 -2.28 15.97
CA LYS A 167 -9.08 -2.71 17.12
C LYS A 167 -10.27 -1.78 17.43
N LYS A 168 -10.38 -0.66 16.76
CA LYS A 168 -11.52 0.27 16.85
C LYS A 168 -12.64 -0.11 15.91
#